data_b663b16e861109ec54af983f011a1c24
#
_entry.id   b663b16e861109ec54af983f011a1c24
#
_cell.length_a   1.000
_cell.length_b   1.000
_cell.length_c   1.000
_cell.angle_alpha   90.00
_cell.angle_beta   90.00
_cell.angle_gamma   90.00
#
_symmetry.space_group_name_H-M   'P 1'
#
loop_
_entity.id
_entity.type
_entity.pdbx_description
1 polymer ?
#
loop_
_entity_poly.entity_id
_entity_poly.type
_entity_poly.pdbx_seq_one_letter_code
_entity_poly.pdbx_strand_id
1 'polypeptide(L)'
;LLLQGAKIDSFGVGERLITSKSEPVFGGVYKLSAVEDREGNIIPKIKISANPDKITNPGFKKVYRLFDKETGKAFADLITLWDEKVDESQPLELFDPDATWKRSVFTNFTAKELLVPVFRNGERVYDSPPIAEMRAWCAGQIDLLWDEVKRFENPHNYYVDLSQKLWDLKQELLTREGK
;
A
#
# COMPACT_ATOMS: atom_id res chain seq x y z
N LEU A 1 -18.76 0.30 21.82
CA LEU A 1 -19.98 0.18 22.65
C LEU A 1 -20.97 -0.81 22.06
N LEU A 2 -21.35 -0.70 20.78
CA LEU A 2 -22.29 -1.65 20.15
C LEU A 2 -21.75 -3.08 20.17
N LEU A 3 -20.46 -3.28 19.85
CA LEU A 3 -19.80 -4.59 19.92
C LEU A 3 -19.73 -5.17 21.34
N GLN A 4 -19.83 -4.33 22.37
CA GLN A 4 -19.90 -4.72 23.77
C GLN A 4 -21.34 -4.99 24.24
N GLY A 5 -22.31 -4.99 23.33
CA GLY A 5 -23.71 -5.27 23.62
C GLY A 5 -24.53 -4.07 24.11
N ALA A 6 -24.02 -2.85 23.97
CA ALA A 6 -24.78 -1.66 24.30
C ALA A 6 -26.00 -1.50 23.37
N LYS A 7 -27.17 -1.33 23.94
CA LYS A 7 -28.43 -1.09 23.20
C LYS A 7 -28.57 0.40 22.93
N ILE A 8 -28.05 0.84 21.79
CA ILE A 8 -28.06 2.24 21.37
C ILE A 8 -28.70 2.33 19.99
N ASP A 9 -29.76 3.11 19.86
CA ASP A 9 -30.52 3.29 18.61
C ASP A 9 -29.99 4.44 17.77
N SER A 10 -29.37 5.46 18.37
CA SER A 10 -28.84 6.62 17.67
C SER A 10 -27.70 7.29 18.43
N PHE A 11 -26.83 8.00 17.69
CA PHE A 11 -25.74 8.78 18.27
C PHE A 11 -25.87 10.24 17.84
N GLY A 12 -25.75 11.16 18.80
CA GLY A 12 -25.50 12.57 18.50
C GLY A 12 -24.03 12.78 18.32
N VAL A 13 -23.61 13.22 17.11
CA VAL A 13 -22.22 13.49 16.80
C VAL A 13 -21.97 14.99 16.71
N GLY A 14 -20.85 15.45 17.26
CA GLY A 14 -20.49 16.86 17.30
C GLY A 14 -19.37 17.22 16.34
N GLU A 15 -18.96 18.47 16.41
CA GLU A 15 -17.95 19.10 15.56
C GLU A 15 -16.64 18.27 15.46
N ARG A 16 -16.17 17.72 16.56
CA ARG A 16 -14.92 16.96 16.58
C ARG A 16 -14.91 15.74 15.65
N LEU A 17 -16.06 15.07 15.53
CA LEU A 17 -16.20 13.94 14.62
C LEU A 17 -16.34 14.42 13.17
N ILE A 18 -17.17 15.44 12.92
CA ILE A 18 -17.45 15.97 11.58
C ILE A 18 -16.20 16.59 10.97
N THR A 19 -15.39 17.28 11.77
CA THR A 19 -14.18 17.96 11.31
C THR A 19 -12.92 17.10 11.42
N SER A 20 -13.02 15.88 11.95
CA SER A 20 -11.84 15.02 12.25
C SER A 20 -10.77 15.80 13.02
N LYS A 21 -11.13 16.45 14.13
CA LYS A 21 -10.33 17.49 14.81
C LYS A 21 -8.87 17.11 15.07
N SER A 22 -8.56 15.84 15.30
CA SER A 22 -7.19 15.35 15.48
C SER A 22 -6.40 15.29 14.18
N GLU A 23 -7.07 14.94 13.07
CA GLU A 23 -6.47 14.77 11.73
C GLU A 23 -7.41 15.35 10.65
N PRO A 24 -7.57 16.69 10.60
CA PRO A 24 -8.58 17.31 9.76
C PRO A 24 -8.23 17.34 8.26
N VAL A 25 -7.00 16.96 7.91
CA VAL A 25 -6.47 17.04 6.54
C VAL A 25 -5.72 15.77 6.18
N PHE A 26 -5.93 15.27 4.96
CA PHE A 26 -5.05 14.28 4.36
C PHE A 26 -3.89 15.00 3.65
N GLY A 27 -2.69 14.93 4.21
CA GLY A 27 -1.50 15.51 3.61
C GLY A 27 -1.09 14.75 2.35
N GLY A 28 -1.12 15.43 1.21
CA GLY A 28 -0.60 14.90 -0.06
C GLY A 28 0.89 15.22 -0.22
N VAL A 29 1.67 14.22 -0.68
CA VAL A 29 3.10 14.40 -0.98
C VAL A 29 3.38 13.83 -2.38
N TYR A 30 4.12 14.61 -3.17
CA TYR A 30 4.57 14.20 -4.49
C TYR A 30 6.10 14.16 -4.52
N LYS A 31 6.66 13.04 -4.97
CA LYS A 31 8.12 12.86 -5.11
C LYS A 31 8.44 12.15 -6.42
N LEU A 32 9.47 12.66 -7.12
CA LEU A 32 10.00 12.02 -8.30
C LEU A 32 10.68 10.69 -7.91
N SER A 33 10.27 9.60 -8.53
CA SER A 33 10.82 8.26 -8.27
C SER A 33 11.51 7.62 -9.48
N ALA A 34 11.20 8.09 -10.69
CA ALA A 34 11.87 7.65 -11.92
C ALA A 34 11.69 8.71 -13.01
N VAL A 35 12.55 8.67 -14.02
CA VAL A 35 12.41 9.39 -15.29
C VAL A 35 12.65 8.39 -16.42
N GLU A 36 12.04 8.63 -17.56
CA GLU A 36 12.31 7.90 -18.79
C GLU A 36 13.27 8.73 -19.66
N ASP A 37 14.31 8.11 -20.19
CA ASP A 37 15.21 8.77 -21.13
C ASP A 37 14.65 8.75 -22.57
N ARG A 38 15.40 9.31 -23.51
CA ARG A 38 14.98 9.37 -24.93
C ARG A 38 14.95 8.01 -25.63
N GLU A 39 15.60 7.01 -25.03
CA GLU A 39 15.70 5.64 -25.54
C GLU A 39 14.64 4.71 -24.91
N GLY A 40 13.81 5.26 -23.97
CA GLY A 40 12.76 4.51 -23.27
C GLY A 40 13.24 3.78 -22.02
N ASN A 41 14.47 4.03 -21.55
CA ASN A 41 14.98 3.40 -20.34
C ASN A 41 14.45 4.13 -19.10
N ILE A 42 14.00 3.36 -18.12
CA ILE A 42 13.57 3.90 -16.84
C ILE A 42 14.78 4.11 -15.93
N ILE A 43 15.06 5.36 -15.63
CA ILE A 43 16.15 5.77 -14.74
C ILE A 43 15.56 6.03 -13.35
N PRO A 44 15.85 5.19 -12.34
CA PRO A 44 15.35 5.38 -11.00
C PRO A 44 15.91 6.66 -10.36
N LYS A 45 15.08 7.32 -9.57
CA LYS A 45 15.42 8.50 -8.78
C LYS A 45 15.04 8.30 -7.33
N ILE A 46 15.88 8.79 -6.42
CA ILE A 46 15.64 8.73 -4.99
C ILE A 46 15.77 10.11 -4.37
N LYS A 47 14.92 10.42 -3.41
CA LYS A 47 15.13 11.56 -2.53
C LYS A 47 15.73 11.07 -1.22
N ILE A 48 16.95 11.49 -0.92
CA ILE A 48 17.63 11.23 0.35
C ILE A 48 17.25 12.33 1.36
N SER A 49 17.07 11.95 2.59
CA SER A 49 16.73 12.85 3.71
C SER A 49 17.43 12.38 4.98
N ALA A 50 17.75 13.32 5.86
CA ALA A 50 18.22 13.01 7.22
C ALA A 50 17.17 12.26 8.07
N ASN A 51 15.87 12.44 7.75
CA ASN A 51 14.81 11.62 8.33
C ASN A 51 14.56 10.40 7.43
N PRO A 52 14.79 9.15 7.89
CA PRO A 52 14.57 7.91 7.14
C PRO A 52 13.16 7.79 6.57
N ASP A 53 12.13 8.22 7.31
CA ASP A 53 10.72 8.16 6.89
C ASP A 53 10.42 9.00 5.64
N LYS A 54 11.33 9.94 5.30
CA LYS A 54 11.22 10.81 4.13
C LYS A 54 12.03 10.31 2.93
N ILE A 55 12.75 9.21 3.07
CA ILE A 55 13.48 8.57 1.98
C ILE A 55 12.47 7.86 1.09
N THR A 56 12.49 8.16 -0.21
CA THR A 56 11.56 7.58 -1.17
C THR A 56 11.98 6.19 -1.64
N ASN A 57 11.02 5.37 -2.06
CA ASN A 57 11.31 4.15 -2.80
C ASN A 57 11.49 4.50 -4.29
N PRO A 58 12.67 4.20 -4.89
CA PRO A 58 12.99 4.58 -6.27
C PRO A 58 12.27 3.70 -7.30
N GLY A 59 12.35 4.12 -8.57
CA GLY A 59 11.92 3.33 -9.70
C GLY A 59 10.44 3.49 -10.07
N PHE A 60 10.08 2.98 -11.25
CA PHE A 60 8.70 2.85 -11.69
C PHE A 60 8.12 1.56 -11.11
N LYS A 61 6.99 1.63 -10.39
CA LYS A 61 6.54 0.60 -9.45
C LYS A 61 5.10 0.16 -9.67
N LYS A 62 4.80 -1.06 -9.20
CA LYS A 62 3.46 -1.61 -9.03
C LYS A 62 3.20 -1.97 -7.58
N VAL A 63 1.94 -2.17 -7.25
CA VAL A 63 1.51 -2.66 -5.94
C VAL A 63 0.62 -3.86 -6.14
N TYR A 64 0.94 -4.96 -5.47
CA TYR A 64 0.11 -6.16 -5.41
C TYR A 64 -0.47 -6.29 -4.01
N ARG A 65 -1.76 -6.61 -3.91
CA ARG A 65 -2.37 -7.11 -2.68
C ARG A 65 -2.39 -8.62 -2.69
N LEU A 66 -1.90 -9.21 -1.62
CA LEU A 66 -1.77 -10.64 -1.44
C LEU A 66 -2.90 -11.16 -0.57
N PHE A 67 -3.56 -12.21 -1.05
CA PHE A 67 -4.69 -12.84 -0.36
C PHE A 67 -4.36 -14.28 -0.05
N ASP A 68 -4.68 -14.71 1.14
CA ASP A 68 -4.66 -16.11 1.51
C ASP A 68 -5.78 -16.88 0.78
N LYS A 69 -5.44 -17.98 0.10
CA LYS A 69 -6.40 -18.75 -0.72
C LYS A 69 -7.47 -19.48 0.09
N GLU A 70 -7.20 -19.80 1.35
CA GLU A 70 -8.13 -20.53 2.20
C GLU A 70 -9.19 -19.59 2.80
N THR A 71 -8.76 -18.44 3.28
CA THR A 71 -9.62 -17.49 3.97
C THR A 71 -10.16 -16.38 3.05
N GLY A 72 -9.51 -16.15 1.91
CA GLY A 72 -9.78 -15.01 1.03
C GLY A 72 -9.41 -13.65 1.63
N LYS A 73 -8.73 -13.62 2.78
CA LYS A 73 -8.33 -12.39 3.46
C LYS A 73 -7.01 -11.84 2.91
N ALA A 74 -6.93 -10.53 2.82
CA ALA A 74 -5.70 -9.83 2.47
C ALA A 74 -4.74 -9.85 3.67
N PHE A 75 -3.49 -10.25 3.46
CA PHE A 75 -2.51 -10.34 4.55
C PHE A 75 -1.31 -9.39 4.39
N ALA A 76 -1.02 -8.95 3.17
CA ALA A 76 0.05 -7.99 2.89
C ALA A 76 -0.15 -7.28 1.55
N ASP A 77 0.47 -6.13 1.38
CA ASP A 77 0.68 -5.50 0.08
C ASP A 77 2.18 -5.58 -0.26
N LEU A 78 2.50 -5.85 -1.52
CA LEU A 78 3.87 -5.95 -2.03
C LEU A 78 4.11 -4.88 -3.09
N ILE A 79 5.09 -4.01 -2.85
CA ILE A 79 5.54 -3.02 -3.83
C ILE A 79 6.69 -3.61 -4.62
N THR A 80 6.58 -3.63 -5.94
CA THR A 80 7.57 -4.17 -6.88
C THR A 80 8.00 -3.13 -7.90
N LEU A 81 9.10 -3.37 -8.60
CA LEU A 81 9.37 -2.66 -9.85
C LEU A 81 8.35 -3.05 -10.92
N TRP A 82 8.16 -2.19 -11.92
CA TRP A 82 7.13 -2.37 -12.95
C TRP A 82 7.29 -3.63 -13.79
N ASP A 83 8.52 -4.06 -14.02
CA ASP A 83 8.89 -5.25 -14.82
C ASP A 83 8.76 -6.56 -14.04
N GLU A 84 8.61 -6.51 -12.71
CA GLU A 84 8.41 -7.70 -11.89
C GLU A 84 6.98 -8.24 -12.00
N LYS A 85 6.86 -9.55 -11.89
CA LYS A 85 5.58 -10.26 -11.80
C LYS A 85 5.62 -11.17 -10.59
N VAL A 86 4.52 -11.22 -9.86
CA VAL A 86 4.33 -12.18 -8.77
C VAL A 86 3.87 -13.50 -9.36
N ASP A 87 4.64 -14.56 -9.15
CA ASP A 87 4.28 -15.92 -9.57
C ASP A 87 3.60 -16.65 -8.39
N GLU A 88 2.29 -16.84 -8.48
CA GLU A 88 1.47 -17.49 -7.46
C GLU A 88 1.72 -19.02 -7.35
N SER A 89 2.50 -19.59 -8.26
CA SER A 89 2.88 -21.01 -8.24
C SER A 89 4.17 -21.28 -7.46
N GLN A 90 4.92 -20.23 -7.12
CA GLN A 90 6.18 -20.31 -6.40
C GLN A 90 6.04 -19.74 -4.98
N PRO A 91 6.85 -20.22 -4.02
CA PRO A 91 6.94 -19.61 -2.72
C PRO A 91 7.36 -18.14 -2.82
N LEU A 92 6.64 -17.26 -2.13
CA LEU A 92 6.95 -15.84 -2.04
C LEU A 92 7.50 -15.51 -0.67
N GLU A 93 8.73 -15.00 -0.63
CA GLU A 93 9.33 -14.47 0.59
C GLU A 93 8.99 -12.99 0.72
N LEU A 94 8.43 -12.62 1.86
CA LEU A 94 8.23 -11.25 2.30
C LEU A 94 9.15 -10.92 3.47
N PHE A 95 9.56 -9.68 3.58
CA PHE A 95 10.37 -9.21 4.69
C PHE A 95 10.04 -7.76 5.05
N ASP A 96 10.14 -7.45 6.32
CA ASP A 96 10.02 -6.09 6.84
C ASP A 96 11.21 -5.24 6.34
N PRO A 97 11.00 -4.19 5.52
CA PRO A 97 12.09 -3.38 4.99
C PRO A 97 12.89 -2.63 6.05
N ASP A 98 12.32 -2.42 7.25
CA ASP A 98 12.99 -1.77 8.38
C ASP A 98 13.67 -2.79 9.32
N ALA A 99 13.30 -4.07 9.20
CA ALA A 99 13.82 -5.18 10.02
C ALA A 99 14.05 -6.43 9.14
N THR A 100 14.99 -6.35 8.22
CA THR A 100 15.20 -7.33 7.12
C THR A 100 15.48 -8.77 7.55
N TRP A 101 15.75 -9.00 8.83
CA TRP A 101 15.84 -10.35 9.41
C TRP A 101 14.46 -11.00 9.67
N LYS A 102 13.39 -10.22 9.72
CA LYS A 102 12.02 -10.72 9.84
C LYS A 102 11.52 -11.11 8.46
N ARG A 103 11.60 -12.40 8.16
CA ARG A 103 11.21 -12.97 6.87
C ARG A 103 10.14 -14.03 7.05
N SER A 104 9.21 -14.09 6.10
CA SER A 104 8.16 -15.11 6.07
C SER A 104 7.97 -15.59 4.63
N VAL A 105 7.72 -16.89 4.46
CA VAL A 105 7.51 -17.52 3.16
C VAL A 105 6.05 -17.95 3.03
N PHE A 106 5.40 -17.53 1.97
CA PHE A 106 4.00 -17.82 1.67
C PHE A 106 3.89 -18.67 0.39
N THR A 107 3.08 -19.73 0.45
CA THR A 107 2.94 -20.70 -0.66
C THR A 107 1.49 -20.84 -1.16
N ASN A 108 0.51 -20.41 -0.38
CA ASN A 108 -0.91 -20.58 -0.70
C ASN A 108 -1.62 -19.22 -0.78
N PHE A 109 -1.28 -18.43 -1.79
CA PHE A 109 -1.79 -17.08 -1.94
C PHE A 109 -2.23 -16.77 -3.37
N THR A 110 -2.99 -15.68 -3.53
CA THR A 110 -3.22 -14.99 -4.80
C THR A 110 -2.71 -13.55 -4.72
N ALA A 111 -2.33 -12.98 -5.85
CA ALA A 111 -1.82 -11.62 -5.96
C ALA A 111 -2.68 -10.80 -6.92
N LYS A 112 -3.20 -9.67 -6.46
CA LYS A 112 -3.99 -8.74 -7.26
C LYS A 112 -3.24 -7.42 -7.43
N GLU A 113 -2.97 -7.02 -8.66
CA GLU A 113 -2.43 -5.69 -8.96
C GLU A 113 -3.48 -4.63 -8.61
N LEU A 114 -3.06 -3.59 -7.87
CA LEU A 114 -3.96 -2.55 -7.36
C LEU A 114 -4.04 -1.31 -8.24
N LEU A 115 -3.04 -1.08 -9.11
CA LEU A 115 -3.01 0.10 -9.94
C LEU A 115 -4.04 0.00 -11.06
N VAL A 116 -4.81 1.07 -11.22
CA VAL A 116 -5.76 1.24 -12.33
C VAL A 116 -5.39 2.47 -13.15
N PRO A 117 -5.47 2.44 -14.48
CA PRO A 117 -5.17 3.59 -15.31
C PRO A 117 -6.25 4.66 -15.12
N VAL A 118 -5.84 5.90 -14.82
CA VAL A 118 -6.74 7.07 -14.73
C VAL A 118 -6.62 7.92 -15.99
N PHE A 119 -5.40 8.05 -16.52
CA PHE A 119 -5.11 8.72 -17.78
C PHE A 119 -4.27 7.83 -18.68
N ARG A 120 -4.53 7.89 -19.99
CA ARG A 120 -3.69 7.32 -21.04
C ARG A 120 -3.53 8.33 -22.18
N ASN A 121 -2.30 8.60 -22.59
CA ASN A 121 -1.98 9.52 -23.67
C ASN A 121 -2.67 10.89 -23.52
N GLY A 122 -2.79 11.40 -22.30
CA GLY A 122 -3.44 12.67 -21.99
C GLY A 122 -4.97 12.60 -21.86
N GLU A 123 -5.60 11.48 -22.17
CA GLU A 123 -7.04 11.28 -22.05
C GLU A 123 -7.41 10.57 -20.74
N ARG A 124 -8.48 11.06 -20.10
CA ARG A 124 -9.02 10.40 -18.90
C ARG A 124 -9.75 9.13 -19.30
N VAL A 125 -9.29 7.98 -18.78
CA VAL A 125 -9.85 6.65 -19.04
C VAL A 125 -10.59 6.05 -17.84
N TYR A 126 -10.67 6.79 -16.73
CA TYR A 126 -11.36 6.37 -15.50
C TYR A 126 -12.50 7.33 -15.18
N ASP A 127 -13.70 6.78 -15.05
CA ASP A 127 -14.85 7.53 -14.54
C ASP A 127 -15.03 7.26 -13.06
N SER A 128 -15.13 8.35 -12.28
CA SER A 128 -15.35 8.24 -10.85
C SER A 128 -16.73 7.67 -10.56
N PRO A 129 -16.84 6.57 -9.81
CA PRO A 129 -18.14 6.00 -9.49
C PRO A 129 -18.95 6.91 -8.55
N PRO A 130 -20.28 6.74 -8.47
CA PRO A 130 -21.11 7.43 -7.50
C PRO A 130 -20.68 7.14 -6.06
N ILE A 131 -20.95 8.07 -5.12
CA ILE A 131 -20.56 7.95 -3.71
C ILE A 131 -21.08 6.66 -3.05
N ALA A 132 -22.29 6.21 -3.42
CA ALA A 132 -22.86 4.98 -2.88
C ALA A 132 -22.02 3.74 -3.25
N GLU A 133 -21.52 3.69 -4.49
CA GLU A 133 -20.63 2.61 -4.96
C GLU A 133 -19.26 2.71 -4.28
N MET A 134 -18.72 3.91 -4.11
CA MET A 134 -17.45 4.11 -3.38
C MET A 134 -17.56 3.62 -1.93
N ARG A 135 -18.69 3.88 -1.27
CA ARG A 135 -18.94 3.38 0.10
C ARG A 135 -19.03 1.87 0.15
N ALA A 136 -19.78 1.26 -0.77
CA ALA A 136 -19.91 -0.19 -0.84
C ALA A 136 -18.56 -0.85 -1.14
N TRP A 137 -17.79 -0.30 -2.06
CA TRP A 137 -16.44 -0.76 -2.38
C TRP A 137 -15.52 -0.66 -1.16
N CYS A 138 -15.51 0.49 -0.46
CA CYS A 138 -14.70 0.69 0.74
C CYS A 138 -15.05 -0.33 1.83
N ALA A 139 -16.34 -0.56 2.11
CA ALA A 139 -16.79 -1.56 3.05
C ALA A 139 -16.29 -2.97 2.67
N GLY A 140 -16.43 -3.34 1.40
CA GLY A 140 -15.93 -4.62 0.90
C GLY A 140 -14.40 -4.76 1.02
N GLN A 141 -13.63 -3.68 0.82
CA GLN A 141 -12.17 -3.72 1.02
C GLN A 141 -11.80 -3.88 2.50
N ILE A 142 -12.52 -3.24 3.41
CA ILE A 142 -12.32 -3.40 4.86
C ILE A 142 -12.64 -4.84 5.29
N ASP A 143 -13.68 -5.43 4.73
CA ASP A 143 -14.07 -6.82 5.04
C ASP A 143 -13.04 -7.86 4.60
N LEU A 144 -12.20 -7.53 3.62
CA LEU A 144 -11.08 -8.38 3.20
C LEU A 144 -9.92 -8.40 4.20
N LEU A 145 -9.83 -7.43 5.10
CA LEU A 145 -8.77 -7.38 6.11
C LEU A 145 -9.06 -8.34 7.26
N TRP A 146 -8.01 -8.79 7.94
CA TRP A 146 -8.09 -9.57 9.17
C TRP A 146 -8.72 -8.75 10.30
N ASP A 147 -9.40 -9.40 11.23
CA ASP A 147 -10.08 -8.71 12.33
C ASP A 147 -9.09 -8.02 13.27
N GLU A 148 -7.87 -8.56 13.41
CA GLU A 148 -6.79 -7.99 14.20
C GLU A 148 -6.34 -6.62 13.68
N VAL A 149 -6.31 -6.43 12.37
CA VAL A 149 -5.96 -5.15 11.74
C VAL A 149 -7.08 -4.12 11.92
N LYS A 150 -8.34 -4.58 12.01
CA LYS A 150 -9.54 -3.73 12.15
C LYS A 150 -9.85 -3.34 13.60
N ARG A 151 -9.10 -3.83 14.58
CA ARG A 151 -9.31 -3.49 15.99
C ARG A 151 -9.23 -1.99 16.23
N PHE A 152 -10.13 -1.48 17.06
CA PHE A 152 -10.09 -0.07 17.45
C PHE A 152 -8.96 0.22 18.45
N GLU A 153 -8.67 -0.75 19.32
CA GLU A 153 -7.59 -0.67 20.30
C GLU A 153 -6.48 -1.64 19.92
N ASN A 154 -5.25 -1.13 19.89
CA ASN A 154 -4.04 -1.89 19.57
C ASN A 154 -4.20 -2.74 18.30
N PRO A 155 -4.53 -2.15 17.14
CA PRO A 155 -4.62 -2.89 15.89
C PRO A 155 -3.26 -3.50 15.54
N HIS A 156 -3.28 -4.67 14.91
CA HIS A 156 -2.08 -5.19 14.26
C HIS A 156 -1.71 -4.33 13.05
N ASN A 157 -0.43 -4.21 12.81
CA ASN A 157 0.06 -3.56 11.59
C ASN A 157 -0.29 -4.42 10.36
N TYR A 158 -0.82 -3.77 9.33
CA TYR A 158 -0.92 -4.37 8.02
C TYR A 158 0.43 -4.21 7.30
N TYR A 159 0.95 -5.30 6.75
CA TYR A 159 2.27 -5.31 6.14
C TYR A 159 2.22 -4.70 4.73
N VAL A 160 3.18 -3.80 4.46
CA VAL A 160 3.43 -3.23 3.13
C VAL A 160 4.92 -3.39 2.86
N ASP A 161 5.27 -4.46 2.17
CA ASP A 161 6.64 -4.88 1.97
C ASP A 161 7.16 -4.49 0.59
N LEU A 162 8.48 -4.51 0.42
CA LEU A 162 9.15 -4.28 -0.85
C LEU A 162 9.60 -5.62 -1.44
N SER A 163 9.58 -5.75 -2.77
CA SER A 163 10.30 -6.85 -3.41
C SER A 163 11.80 -6.74 -3.12
N GLN A 164 12.48 -7.88 -3.11
CA GLN A 164 13.94 -7.90 -2.91
C GLN A 164 14.65 -7.01 -3.94
N LYS A 165 14.24 -7.07 -5.21
CA LYS A 165 14.81 -6.26 -6.30
C LYS A 165 14.64 -4.75 -6.06
N LEU A 166 13.46 -4.32 -5.59
CA LEU A 166 13.21 -2.92 -5.26
C LEU A 166 14.01 -2.47 -4.04
N TRP A 167 14.12 -3.33 -3.03
CA TRP A 167 14.92 -3.04 -1.83
C TRP A 167 16.41 -2.92 -2.18
N ASP A 168 16.95 -3.85 -2.97
CA ASP A 168 18.34 -3.83 -3.42
C ASP A 168 18.66 -2.55 -4.21
N LEU A 169 17.78 -2.16 -5.15
CA LEU A 169 17.89 -0.91 -5.89
C LEU A 169 17.91 0.31 -4.96
N LYS A 170 17.06 0.33 -3.94
CA LYS A 170 17.03 1.39 -2.93
C LYS A 170 18.37 1.48 -2.19
N GLN A 171 18.92 0.34 -1.74
CA GLN A 171 20.20 0.30 -1.02
C GLN A 171 21.37 0.73 -1.91
N GLU A 172 21.40 0.28 -3.15
CA GLU A 172 22.40 0.68 -4.14
C GLU A 172 22.44 2.21 -4.32
N LEU A 173 21.26 2.83 -4.55
CA LEU A 173 21.15 4.27 -4.74
C LEU A 173 21.52 5.06 -3.48
N LEU A 174 21.13 4.59 -2.30
CA LEU A 174 21.52 5.21 -1.03
C LEU A 174 23.05 5.17 -0.83
N THR A 175 23.70 4.07 -1.20
CA THR A 175 25.16 3.92 -1.09
C THR A 175 25.89 4.79 -2.09
N ARG A 176 25.38 4.94 -3.31
CA ARG A 176 26.00 5.71 -4.39
C ARG A 176 25.88 7.21 -4.17
N GLU A 177 24.72 7.69 -3.78
CA GLU A 177 24.39 9.11 -3.65
C GLU A 177 24.67 9.65 -2.23
N GLY A 178 24.92 8.78 -1.25
CA GLY A 178 25.25 9.13 0.13
C GLY A 178 26.76 9.40 0.36
N LYS A 179 27.57 9.33 -0.71
CA LYS A 179 28.99 9.72 -0.71
C LYS A 179 29.14 11.15 -1.21
#